data_a2983bd59edb7b94637189156b9deeba
#
_entry.id   a2983bd59edb7b94637189156b9deeba
#
_cell.length_a   1.000
_cell.length_b   1.000
_cell.length_c   1.000
_cell.angle_alpha   90.00
_cell.angle_beta   90.00
_cell.angle_gamma   90.00
#
_symmetry.space_group_name_H-M   'P 1'
#
loop_
_entity.id
_entity.type
_entity.pdbx_description
1 polymer ?
#
loop_
_entity_poly.entity_id
_entity_poly.type
_entity_poly.pdbx_seq_one_letter_code
_entity_poly.pdbx_strand_id
1 'polypeptide(L)' 'MEHHRRRELLKIRQSFLERYKLAKQFKDSFYTRYFAKQIRDIDKELKEE' A
#
# COMPACT_ATOMS: atom_id res chain seq x y z
N MET A 1 -15.70 2.81 14.98
CA MET A 1 -15.69 1.63 14.18
C MET A 1 -15.03 1.82 12.85
N GLU A 2 -15.47 2.81 12.10
CA GLU A 2 -14.85 3.12 10.83
C GLU A 2 -13.43 3.61 11.01
N HIS A 3 -13.18 4.32 12.10
CA HIS A 3 -11.84 4.80 12.41
C HIS A 3 -10.85 3.66 12.59
N HIS A 4 -11.35 2.56 13.14
CA HIS A 4 -10.52 1.40 13.39
C HIS A 4 -10.02 0.78 12.08
N ARG A 5 -10.94 0.61 11.14
CA ARG A 5 -10.60 0.05 9.82
C ARG A 5 -9.66 0.99 9.07
N ARG A 6 -9.94 2.29 9.13
CA ARG A 6 -9.09 3.26 8.45
C ARG A 6 -7.67 3.22 8.99
N ARG A 7 -7.54 3.11 10.31
CA ARG A 7 -6.22 3.03 10.94
C ARG A 7 -5.48 1.78 10.49
N GLU A 8 -6.19 0.68 10.37
CA GLU A 8 -5.63 -0.57 9.91
C GLU A 8 -5.13 -0.45 8.48
N LEU A 9 -5.94 0.13 7.62
CA LEU A 9 -5.58 0.34 6.23
C LEU A 9 -4.33 1.21 6.09
N LEU A 10 -4.23 2.24 6.91
CA LEU A 10 -3.07 3.12 6.89
C LEU A 10 -1.79 2.38 7.29
N LYS A 11 -1.90 1.47 8.24
CA LYS A 11 -0.77 0.66 8.66
C LYS A 11 -0.32 -0.26 7.55
N ILE A 12 -1.26 -0.92 6.91
CA ILE A 12 -0.97 -1.83 5.80
C ILE A 12 -0.36 -1.05 4.65
N ARG A 13 -0.91 0.13 4.37
CA ARG A 13 -0.39 0.99 3.32
C ARG A 13 1.07 1.36 3.57
N GLN A 14 1.39 1.71 4.80
CA GLN A 14 2.75 2.06 5.16
C GLN A 14 3.71 0.89 4.94
N SER A 15 3.27 -0.29 5.30
CA SER A 15 4.06 -1.50 5.13
C SER A 15 4.35 -1.75 3.64
N PHE A 16 3.34 -1.62 2.79
CA PHE A 16 3.51 -1.79 1.35
C PHE A 16 4.40 -0.71 0.75
N LEU A 17 4.30 0.52 1.27
CA LEU A 17 5.14 1.61 0.79
C LEU A 17 6.61 1.32 1.03
N GLU A 18 6.94 0.78 2.19
CA GLU A 18 8.32 0.44 2.51
C GLU A 18 8.82 -0.67 1.60
N ARG A 19 7.99 -1.66 1.35
CA ARG A 19 8.35 -2.74 0.44
C ARG A 19 8.47 -2.26 -0.99
N TYR A 20 7.61 -1.34 -1.37
CA TYR A 20 7.66 -0.73 -2.69
C TYR A 20 8.99 -0.02 -2.92
N LYS A 21 9.42 0.74 -1.92
CA LYS A 21 10.70 1.46 -2.00
C LYS A 21 11.86 0.48 -2.15
N LEU A 22 11.82 -0.61 -1.40
CA LEU A 22 12.86 -1.63 -1.48
C LEU A 22 12.89 -2.28 -2.85
N ALA A 23 11.73 -2.63 -3.37
CA ALA A 23 11.64 -3.26 -4.69
C ALA A 23 12.20 -2.33 -5.76
N LYS A 24 11.92 -1.04 -5.64
CA LYS A 24 12.44 -0.05 -6.57
C LYS A 24 13.94 0.06 -6.47
N GLN A 25 14.45 0.02 -5.26
CA GLN A 25 15.87 0.10 -5.00
C GLN A 25 16.63 -1.07 -5.62
N PHE A 26 16.05 -2.25 -5.56
CA PHE A 26 16.63 -3.46 -6.15
C PHE A 26 16.25 -3.65 -7.61
N LYS A 27 15.54 -2.70 -8.17
CA LYS A 27 15.11 -2.73 -9.58
C LYS A 27 14.29 -3.96 -9.91
N ASP A 28 13.46 -4.37 -8.97
CA ASP A 28 12.56 -5.50 -9.15
C ASP A 28 11.24 -5.00 -9.71
N SER A 29 11.12 -5.01 -11.02
CA SER A 29 9.93 -4.46 -11.67
C SER A 29 8.65 -5.24 -11.35
N PHE A 30 8.76 -6.54 -11.15
CA PHE A 30 7.60 -7.35 -10.82
C PHE A 30 6.99 -6.93 -9.49
N TYR A 31 7.80 -6.89 -8.45
CA TYR A 31 7.31 -6.52 -7.12
C TYR A 31 7.00 -5.03 -7.03
N THR A 32 7.69 -4.21 -7.78
CA THR A 32 7.38 -2.79 -7.83
C THR A 32 5.96 -2.58 -8.33
N ARG A 33 5.58 -3.27 -9.38
CA ARG A 33 4.21 -3.20 -9.91
C ARG A 33 3.21 -3.79 -8.93
N TYR A 34 3.55 -4.91 -8.35
CA TYR A 34 2.68 -5.59 -7.41
C TYR A 34 2.33 -4.70 -6.22
N PHE A 35 3.35 -4.13 -5.60
CA PHE A 35 3.14 -3.27 -4.45
C PHE A 35 2.43 -1.97 -4.81
N ALA A 36 2.73 -1.42 -5.97
CA ALA A 36 2.04 -0.22 -6.45
C ALA A 36 0.55 -0.47 -6.58
N LYS A 37 0.17 -1.62 -7.08
CA LYS A 37 -1.23 -2.00 -7.21
C LYS A 37 -1.91 -2.12 -5.85
N GLN A 38 -1.22 -2.74 -4.90
CA GLN A 38 -1.77 -2.90 -3.56
C GLN A 38 -2.00 -1.54 -2.89
N ILE A 39 -1.04 -0.64 -3.03
CA ILE A 39 -1.16 0.69 -2.47
C ILE A 39 -2.33 1.43 -3.10
N ARG A 40 -2.48 1.29 -4.40
CA ARG A 40 -3.59 1.94 -5.13
C ARG A 40 -4.94 1.42 -4.65
N ASP A 41 -5.05 0.12 -4.44
CA ASP A 41 -6.28 -0.48 -3.95
C ASP A 41 -6.63 0.04 -2.56
N ILE A 42 -5.63 0.16 -1.70
CA ILE A 42 -5.84 0.69 -0.36
C ILE A 42 -6.28 2.15 -0.41
N ASP A 43 -5.65 2.95 -1.26
CA ASP A 43 -6.02 4.34 -1.42
C ASP A 43 -7.46 4.48 -1.90
N LYS A 44 -7.87 3.60 -2.79
CA LYS A 44 -9.25 3.60 -3.29
C LYS A 44 -10.23 3.29 -2.17
N GLU A 45 -9.89 2.31 -1.35
CA GLU A 45 -10.73 1.93 -0.21
C GLU A 45 -10.84 3.07 0.78
N LEU A 46 -9.73 3.75 1.05
CA LEU A 46 -9.73 4.89 1.95
C LEU A 46 -10.59 6.04 1.43
N LYS A 47 -10.62 6.21 0.12
CA LYS A 47 -11.42 7.25 -0.49
C LYS A 47 -12.92 6.97 -0.39
N GLU A 48 -13.28 5.70 -0.45
CA GLU A 48 -14.68 5.31 -0.41
C GLU A 48 -15.30 5.43 0.98
N GLU A 49 -14.50 5.60 1.97
CA GLU A 49 -14.98 5.85 3.31
C GLU A 49 -15.15 7.34 3.55
#